data_396cb7149e91a6b889b53b260f4ac10e
#
_entry.id   396cb7149e91a6b889b53b260f4ac10e
#
_cell.length_a   1.000
_cell.length_b   1.000
_cell.length_c   1.000
_cell.angle_alpha   90.00
_cell.angle_beta   90.00
_cell.angle_gamma   90.00
#
_symmetry.space_group_name_H-M   'P 1'
#
loop_
_entity.id
_entity.type
_entity.pdbx_description
1 polymer ?
#
loop_
_entity_poly.entity_id
_entity_poly.type
_entity_poly.pdbx_seq_one_letter_code
_entity_poly.pdbx_strand_id
1 'polypeptide(L)'
;MKLVAGRFLLAKERPYLSSALWRLHPIERRGLGTLGVSKHWHLFYDPAALEKWSVREMASVLYHELNHLLRDHHARAVRCRDDVGKLRLWQLSVDAEVNDDLMVEEGIKLPEGAVTPSALSMSNNLLAEEYYASLLKRASGKSLPKVVGIAAGRCGSCAHGHDAPWEKEAAASAAESEAGPVSEEQSPSEKTTVPAPKPPPAPSPAELGLIKTQVATAIQAAGRGEVPAHLQRWADEMLNPPKVDWRILLARELRAGLIEKGQQDYSYRRPSRRQPPNIILPSFVSYKPRVACIMDTSGSMGQGELSSALAEIGGIIAAAGCQITALCADAEVHSVRQIMRASQIELQGGGGTDMGVAIQAAAKLRPRPNAIVVLTDGLTPWGTRPPMRVIIALIGSGSSAYPPPPWARVVRVED
;
A
#
# COMPACT_ATOMS: atom_id res chain seq x y z
N MET A 1 20.70 23.97 8.85
CA MET A 1 21.83 23.03 9.06
C MET A 1 21.39 21.62 9.48
N LYS A 2 20.49 21.44 10.46
CA LYS A 2 20.07 20.10 10.94
C LYS A 2 19.41 19.20 9.88
N LEU A 3 18.57 19.75 8.99
CA LEU A 3 17.95 18.97 7.90
C LEU A 3 19.02 18.36 6.97
N VAL A 4 20.01 19.17 6.58
CA VAL A 4 21.12 18.71 5.73
C VAL A 4 21.92 17.62 6.44
N ALA A 5 22.26 17.82 7.72
CA ALA A 5 22.98 16.84 8.51
C ALA A 5 22.17 15.52 8.68
N GLY A 6 20.85 15.61 8.89
CA GLY A 6 19.96 14.43 8.95
C GLY A 6 19.92 13.66 7.63
N ARG A 7 19.85 14.37 6.48
CA ARG A 7 19.91 13.73 5.16
C ARG A 7 21.24 13.02 4.92
N PHE A 8 22.35 13.64 5.26
CA PHE A 8 23.68 13.00 5.14
C PHE A 8 23.84 11.80 6.05
N LEU A 9 23.35 11.90 7.30
CA LEU A 9 23.38 10.77 8.23
C LEU A 9 22.57 9.58 7.68
N LEU A 10 21.35 9.83 7.20
CA LEU A 10 20.50 8.78 6.60
C LEU A 10 21.15 8.17 5.36
N ALA A 11 21.72 8.99 4.45
CA ALA A 11 22.41 8.50 3.26
C ALA A 11 23.65 7.68 3.60
N LYS A 12 24.36 8.01 4.68
CA LYS A 12 25.53 7.26 5.17
C LYS A 12 25.14 5.92 5.76
N GLU A 13 24.11 5.88 6.59
CA GLU A 13 23.67 4.66 7.29
C GLU A 13 22.83 3.75 6.40
N ARG A 14 22.12 4.29 5.41
CA ARG A 14 21.24 3.57 4.49
C ARG A 14 21.46 4.04 3.04
N PRO A 15 22.64 3.75 2.46
CA PRO A 15 23.04 4.26 1.14
C PRO A 15 22.09 3.85 0.01
N TYR A 16 21.39 2.71 0.16
CA TYR A 16 20.42 2.21 -0.79
C TYR A 16 19.16 3.10 -0.93
N LEU A 17 18.91 4.02 0.01
CA LEU A 17 17.81 5.00 -0.07
C LEU A 17 18.22 6.31 -0.75
N SER A 18 19.49 6.48 -1.13
CA SER A 18 20.02 7.77 -1.58
C SER A 18 19.28 8.34 -2.79
N SER A 19 18.93 7.52 -3.79
CA SER A 19 18.19 7.99 -4.97
C SER A 19 16.84 8.60 -4.61
N ALA A 20 16.10 7.99 -3.70
CA ALA A 20 14.83 8.52 -3.18
C ALA A 20 15.04 9.75 -2.28
N LEU A 21 16.00 9.67 -1.36
CA LEU A 21 16.28 10.74 -0.39
C LEU A 21 16.67 12.06 -1.06
N TRP A 22 17.56 12.00 -2.05
CA TRP A 22 18.01 13.21 -2.76
C TRP A 22 16.99 13.74 -3.76
N ARG A 23 16.00 12.94 -4.12
CA ARG A 23 14.86 13.38 -4.94
C ARG A 23 13.87 14.25 -4.17
N LEU A 24 13.82 14.13 -2.83
CA LEU A 24 13.00 14.99 -1.99
C LEU A 24 13.46 16.45 -2.11
N HIS A 25 12.58 17.32 -2.59
CA HIS A 25 12.88 18.74 -2.72
C HIS A 25 12.46 19.50 -1.45
N PRO A 26 13.40 20.10 -0.67
CA PRO A 26 13.06 20.79 0.56
C PRO A 26 12.45 22.17 0.26
N ILE A 27 11.31 22.45 0.91
CA ILE A 27 10.57 23.72 0.84
C ILE A 27 10.36 24.22 2.27
N GLU A 28 10.88 25.40 2.58
CA GLU A 28 10.67 26.03 3.88
C GLU A 28 9.21 26.47 4.05
N ARG A 29 8.61 26.09 5.19
CA ARG A 29 7.24 26.47 5.53
C ARG A 29 7.13 26.80 7.02
N ARG A 30 7.30 28.06 7.37
CA ARG A 30 7.21 28.56 8.75
C ARG A 30 5.79 28.40 9.27
N GLY A 31 5.66 27.99 10.53
CA GLY A 31 4.37 27.75 11.17
C GLY A 31 3.77 26.36 10.91
N LEU A 32 4.43 25.52 10.12
CA LEU A 32 4.04 24.12 9.93
C LEU A 32 4.16 23.31 11.25
N GLY A 33 5.14 23.68 12.10
CA GLY A 33 5.38 23.05 13.39
C GLY A 33 5.95 21.63 13.34
N THR A 34 6.32 21.16 12.14
CA THR A 34 6.85 19.83 11.88
C THR A 34 7.59 19.77 10.54
N LEU A 35 7.85 18.55 10.07
CA LEU A 35 8.27 18.20 8.73
C LEU A 35 7.19 17.28 8.13
N GLY A 36 6.93 17.41 6.84
CA GLY A 36 5.99 16.54 6.13
C GLY A 36 6.31 16.45 4.65
N VAL A 37 5.94 15.35 4.01
CA VAL A 37 6.21 15.10 2.59
C VAL A 37 4.91 15.02 1.81
N SER A 38 4.87 15.65 0.63
CA SER A 38 3.74 15.52 -0.28
C SER A 38 3.85 14.25 -1.15
N LYS A 39 2.72 13.78 -1.69
CA LYS A 39 2.69 12.74 -2.73
C LYS A 39 3.47 13.11 -3.99
N HIS A 40 3.82 14.40 -4.14
CA HIS A 40 4.61 14.97 -5.23
C HIS A 40 6.11 15.03 -4.93
N TRP A 41 6.57 14.40 -3.83
CA TRP A 41 7.97 14.33 -3.41
C TRP A 41 8.56 15.69 -2.99
N HIS A 42 7.73 16.63 -2.54
CA HIS A 42 8.17 17.86 -1.91
C HIS A 42 8.28 17.65 -0.38
N LEU A 43 9.40 18.05 0.18
CA LEU A 43 9.70 17.97 1.61
C LEU A 43 9.48 19.34 2.25
N PHE A 44 8.34 19.55 2.86
CA PHE A 44 8.02 20.77 3.60
C PHE A 44 8.58 20.71 5.01
N TYR A 45 9.19 21.78 5.47
CA TYR A 45 9.76 21.81 6.80
C TYR A 45 9.62 23.18 7.47
N ASP A 46 9.45 23.16 8.79
CA ASP A 46 9.48 24.34 9.62
C ASP A 46 10.84 24.44 10.34
N PRO A 47 11.67 25.45 10.05
CA PRO A 47 12.96 25.63 10.70
C PRO A 47 12.88 25.59 12.23
N ALA A 48 11.85 26.25 12.82
CA ALA A 48 11.67 26.30 14.26
C ALA A 48 11.34 24.93 14.88
N ALA A 49 10.62 24.07 14.15
CA ALA A 49 10.36 22.71 14.59
C ALA A 49 11.61 21.83 14.52
N LEU A 50 12.43 22.01 13.48
CA LEU A 50 13.66 21.25 13.28
C LEU A 50 14.70 21.51 14.37
N GLU A 51 14.70 22.69 14.99
CA GLU A 51 15.62 23.00 16.10
C GLU A 51 15.38 22.14 17.34
N LYS A 52 14.19 21.57 17.50
CA LYS A 52 13.83 20.70 18.64
C LYS A 52 14.36 19.28 18.51
N TRP A 53 14.70 18.85 17.30
CA TRP A 53 15.13 17.47 17.01
C TRP A 53 16.67 17.37 16.95
N SER A 54 17.20 16.26 17.42
CA SER A 54 18.58 15.87 17.15
C SER A 54 18.76 15.50 15.68
N VAL A 55 20.00 15.46 15.20
CA VAL A 55 20.32 15.01 13.82
C VAL A 55 19.84 13.58 13.59
N ARG A 56 19.89 12.72 14.60
CA ARG A 56 19.43 11.32 14.54
C ARG A 56 17.90 11.23 14.44
N GLU A 57 17.19 11.99 15.24
CA GLU A 57 15.72 12.09 15.12
C GLU A 57 15.31 12.62 13.75
N MET A 58 16.04 13.61 13.23
CA MET A 58 15.82 14.13 11.88
C MET A 58 16.01 13.04 10.81
N ALA A 59 17.09 12.26 10.90
CA ALA A 59 17.33 11.14 9.98
C ALA A 59 16.20 10.08 10.06
N SER A 60 15.73 9.78 11.28
CA SER A 60 14.65 8.81 11.50
C SER A 60 13.31 9.31 10.94
N VAL A 61 13.00 10.60 11.08
CA VAL A 61 11.78 11.20 10.51
C VAL A 61 11.84 11.20 8.97
N LEU A 62 12.99 11.56 8.39
CA LEU A 62 13.16 11.48 6.93
C LEU A 62 12.99 10.05 6.41
N TYR A 63 13.49 9.06 7.14
CA TYR A 63 13.33 7.67 6.80
C TYR A 63 11.86 7.23 6.89
N HIS A 64 11.15 7.66 7.93
CA HIS A 64 9.70 7.46 8.07
C HIS A 64 8.93 8.02 6.87
N GLU A 65 9.18 9.26 6.48
CA GLU A 65 8.52 9.90 5.34
C GLU A 65 8.81 9.19 4.01
N LEU A 66 10.07 8.73 3.80
CA LEU A 66 10.41 7.94 2.63
C LEU A 66 9.63 6.62 2.57
N ASN A 67 9.40 5.95 3.72
CA ASN A 67 8.59 4.74 3.75
C ASN A 67 7.15 5.00 3.29
N HIS A 68 6.54 6.16 3.62
CA HIS A 68 5.22 6.50 3.09
C HIS A 68 5.19 6.56 1.57
N LEU A 69 6.22 7.15 0.95
CA LEU A 69 6.34 7.26 -0.51
C LEU A 69 6.63 5.91 -1.18
N LEU A 70 7.57 5.14 -0.64
CA LEU A 70 7.95 3.83 -1.18
C LEU A 70 6.78 2.83 -1.11
N ARG A 71 6.01 2.86 -0.02
CA ARG A 71 4.85 1.97 0.20
C ARG A 71 3.55 2.45 -0.43
N ASP A 72 3.57 3.57 -1.18
CA ASP A 72 2.39 4.15 -1.84
C ASP A 72 1.18 4.36 -0.92
N HIS A 73 1.39 4.82 0.32
CA HIS A 73 0.32 4.99 1.29
C HIS A 73 -0.80 5.90 0.79
N HIS A 74 -0.46 6.94 0.01
CA HIS A 74 -1.43 7.83 -0.62
C HIS A 74 -2.37 7.10 -1.60
N ALA A 75 -1.83 6.19 -2.42
CA ALA A 75 -2.63 5.41 -3.36
C ALA A 75 -3.45 4.32 -2.65
N ARG A 76 -2.89 3.73 -1.58
CA ARG A 76 -3.61 2.78 -0.71
C ARG A 76 -4.77 3.46 0.01
N ALA A 77 -4.60 4.70 0.47
CA ALA A 77 -5.66 5.50 1.08
C ALA A 77 -6.89 5.65 0.18
N VAL A 78 -6.68 5.93 -1.11
CA VAL A 78 -7.77 6.08 -2.09
C VAL A 78 -8.57 4.78 -2.24
N ARG A 79 -7.89 3.63 -2.19
CA ARG A 79 -8.53 2.30 -2.32
C ARG A 79 -9.31 1.86 -1.08
N CYS A 80 -8.83 2.25 0.10
CA CYS A 80 -9.34 1.71 1.38
C CYS A 80 -10.34 2.65 2.06
N ARG A 81 -10.38 3.92 1.68
CA ARG A 81 -11.13 4.95 2.38
C ARG A 81 -12.31 5.46 1.57
N ASP A 82 -13.49 5.22 2.09
CA ASP A 82 -14.76 5.68 1.49
C ASP A 82 -15.20 7.08 1.99
N ASP A 83 -14.51 7.65 3.00
CA ASP A 83 -14.94 8.89 3.67
C ASP A 83 -13.76 9.78 4.08
N VAL A 84 -13.78 11.05 3.66
CA VAL A 84 -12.79 12.08 4.02
C VAL A 84 -12.76 12.35 5.53
N GLY A 85 -13.90 12.20 6.22
CA GLY A 85 -14.00 12.38 7.67
C GLY A 85 -13.17 11.40 8.50
N LYS A 86 -12.70 10.32 7.90
CA LYS A 86 -11.87 9.28 8.55
C LYS A 86 -10.39 9.38 8.20
N LEU A 87 -9.98 10.50 7.59
CA LEU A 87 -8.61 10.78 7.20
C LEU A 87 -7.59 10.54 8.33
N ARG A 88 -7.92 11.05 9.53
CA ARG A 88 -7.05 10.92 10.70
C ARG A 88 -6.83 9.45 11.13
N LEU A 89 -7.85 8.61 11.02
CA LEU A 89 -7.71 7.19 11.35
C LEU A 89 -6.75 6.48 10.39
N TRP A 90 -6.82 6.83 9.12
CA TRP A 90 -5.88 6.32 8.12
C TRP A 90 -4.46 6.80 8.40
N GLN A 91 -4.25 8.08 8.69
CA GLN A 91 -2.95 8.62 9.06
C GLN A 91 -2.33 7.86 10.24
N LEU A 92 -3.09 7.70 11.33
CA LEU A 92 -2.64 6.92 12.49
C LEU A 92 -2.25 5.48 12.10
N SER A 93 -2.96 4.89 11.16
CA SER A 93 -2.73 3.51 10.72
C SER A 93 -1.45 3.36 9.92
N VAL A 94 -1.19 4.27 8.98
CA VAL A 94 0.04 4.23 8.16
C VAL A 94 1.27 4.59 8.99
N ASP A 95 1.13 5.53 9.94
CA ASP A 95 2.21 5.87 10.87
C ASP A 95 2.55 4.68 11.77
N ALA A 96 1.53 3.95 12.26
CA ALA A 96 1.75 2.75 13.06
C ALA A 96 2.44 1.64 12.26
N GLU A 97 2.04 1.39 11.00
CA GLU A 97 2.70 0.42 10.11
C GLU A 97 4.18 0.76 9.89
N VAL A 98 4.50 2.02 9.59
CA VAL A 98 5.88 2.44 9.38
C VAL A 98 6.69 2.38 10.65
N ASN A 99 6.18 2.93 11.75
CA ASN A 99 6.91 3.00 13.01
C ASN A 99 7.11 1.63 13.66
N ASP A 100 6.21 0.67 13.41
CA ASP A 100 6.36 -0.71 13.84
C ASP A 100 7.63 -1.34 13.28
N ASP A 101 7.85 -1.18 11.98
CA ASP A 101 9.05 -1.65 11.32
C ASP A 101 10.31 -0.88 11.77
N LEU A 102 10.20 0.45 11.92
CA LEU A 102 11.34 1.30 12.27
C LEU A 102 11.82 1.09 13.71
N MET A 103 10.92 0.78 14.65
CA MET A 103 11.27 0.62 16.07
C MET A 103 12.19 -0.57 16.35
N VAL A 104 12.21 -1.57 15.49
CA VAL A 104 13.06 -2.75 15.62
C VAL A 104 14.42 -2.58 14.94
N GLU A 105 14.63 -1.46 14.23
CA GLU A 105 15.88 -1.19 13.53
C GLU A 105 16.89 -0.47 14.42
N GLU A 106 18.15 -0.93 14.35
CA GLU A 106 19.25 -0.29 15.06
C GLU A 106 19.50 1.15 14.50
N GLY A 107 19.80 2.05 15.43
CA GLY A 107 20.13 3.44 15.11
C GLY A 107 18.93 4.34 14.83
N ILE A 108 17.70 3.84 14.87
CA ILE A 108 16.49 4.64 14.73
C ILE A 108 16.10 5.26 16.08
N LYS A 109 15.78 6.55 16.05
CA LYS A 109 15.24 7.28 17.19
C LYS A 109 14.05 8.11 16.73
N LEU A 110 12.86 7.61 16.97
CA LEU A 110 11.62 8.34 16.67
C LEU A 110 11.44 9.49 17.66
N PRO A 111 10.87 10.64 17.23
CA PRO A 111 10.52 11.73 18.14
C PRO A 111 9.49 11.31 19.18
N GLU A 112 9.45 12.04 20.30
CA GLU A 112 8.43 11.86 21.32
C GLU A 112 7.02 12.05 20.72
N GLY A 113 6.11 11.15 21.06
CA GLY A 113 4.74 11.15 20.56
C GLY A 113 4.56 10.49 19.18
N ALA A 114 5.58 9.80 18.63
CA ALA A 114 5.42 8.99 17.43
C ALA A 114 4.31 7.95 17.59
N VAL A 115 3.50 7.76 16.54
CA VAL A 115 2.40 6.80 16.56
C VAL A 115 2.95 5.39 16.41
N THR A 116 2.80 4.57 17.44
CA THR A 116 3.24 3.17 17.45
C THR A 116 2.04 2.24 17.64
N PRO A 117 2.15 0.95 17.29
CA PRO A 117 1.09 -0.02 17.57
C PRO A 117 0.73 -0.06 19.06
N SER A 118 1.71 0.00 19.95
CA SER A 118 1.49 0.03 21.39
C SER A 118 0.76 1.29 21.85
N ALA A 119 1.05 2.46 21.28
CA ALA A 119 0.31 3.71 21.55
C ALA A 119 -1.16 3.62 21.13
N LEU A 120 -1.46 2.79 20.12
CA LEU A 120 -2.81 2.50 19.67
C LEU A 120 -3.43 1.31 20.41
N SER A 121 -2.72 0.67 21.36
CA SER A 121 -3.12 -0.58 22.03
C SER A 121 -3.48 -1.69 21.02
N MET A 122 -2.59 -1.91 20.07
CA MET A 122 -2.71 -2.89 18.98
C MET A 122 -1.47 -3.77 18.89
N SER A 123 -1.61 -4.92 18.25
CA SER A 123 -0.52 -5.84 17.97
C SER A 123 0.43 -5.26 16.93
N ASN A 124 1.69 -5.67 16.98
CA ASN A 124 2.69 -5.38 15.98
C ASN A 124 2.48 -6.21 14.70
N ASN A 125 3.22 -5.88 13.65
CA ASN A 125 3.24 -6.58 12.36
C ASN A 125 1.89 -6.63 11.62
N LEU A 126 1.07 -5.58 11.78
CA LEU A 126 -0.16 -5.39 11.02
C LEU A 126 0.06 -4.39 9.89
N LEU A 127 -0.72 -4.53 8.81
CA LEU A 127 -0.76 -3.52 7.75
C LEU A 127 -1.61 -2.31 8.15
N ALA A 128 -1.38 -1.19 7.47
CA ALA A 128 -2.18 0.03 7.67
C ALA A 128 -3.68 -0.21 7.53
N GLU A 129 -4.09 -1.08 6.60
CA GLU A 129 -5.48 -1.46 6.39
C GLU A 129 -6.08 -2.22 7.58
N GLU A 130 -5.28 -3.05 8.24
CA GLU A 130 -5.71 -3.81 9.43
C GLU A 130 -5.81 -2.90 10.65
N TYR A 131 -4.82 -2.02 10.84
CA TYR A 131 -4.89 -0.94 11.84
C TYR A 131 -6.11 -0.06 11.61
N TYR A 132 -6.36 0.35 10.36
CA TYR A 132 -7.48 1.19 9.98
C TYR A 132 -8.83 0.51 10.24
N ALA A 133 -8.99 -0.76 9.86
CA ALA A 133 -10.20 -1.52 10.12
C ALA A 133 -10.50 -1.65 11.62
N SER A 134 -9.46 -1.84 12.43
CA SER A 134 -9.57 -1.92 13.88
C SER A 134 -9.93 -0.56 14.50
N LEU A 135 -9.30 0.53 14.04
CA LEU A 135 -9.63 1.89 14.49
C LEU A 135 -11.06 2.30 14.10
N LEU A 136 -11.52 1.91 12.92
CA LEU A 136 -12.90 2.13 12.48
C LEU A 136 -13.92 1.44 13.40
N LYS A 137 -13.67 0.19 13.79
CA LYS A 137 -14.54 -0.54 14.74
C LYS A 137 -14.59 0.17 16.09
N ARG A 138 -13.44 0.61 16.61
CA ARG A 138 -13.36 1.36 17.88
C ARG A 138 -14.04 2.72 17.80
N ALA A 139 -13.88 3.46 16.70
CA ALA A 139 -14.54 4.73 16.48
C ALA A 139 -16.07 4.62 16.48
N SER A 140 -16.62 3.55 15.93
CA SER A 140 -18.05 3.25 15.95
C SER A 140 -18.56 2.95 17.36
N GLY A 141 -17.70 2.41 18.25
CA GLY A 141 -18.00 2.09 19.65
C GLY A 141 -17.66 3.19 20.66
N LYS A 142 -17.33 4.42 20.25
CA LYS A 142 -16.93 5.57 21.10
C LYS A 142 -15.64 5.36 21.92
N SER A 143 -14.79 4.42 21.58
CA SER A 143 -13.55 4.07 22.31
C SER A 143 -12.30 4.35 21.47
N LEU A 144 -12.10 5.60 21.04
CA LEU A 144 -10.83 5.98 20.40
C LEU A 144 -9.77 6.26 21.46
N PRO A 145 -8.54 5.74 21.31
CA PRO A 145 -7.44 6.13 22.14
C PRO A 145 -7.17 7.62 21.99
N LYS A 146 -6.99 8.34 23.10
CA LYS A 146 -6.51 9.72 23.10
C LYS A 146 -5.01 9.71 22.73
N VAL A 147 -4.70 9.55 21.45
CA VAL A 147 -3.34 9.74 20.97
C VAL A 147 -3.12 11.25 20.87
N VAL A 148 -2.55 11.80 21.92
CA VAL A 148 -2.16 13.21 22.02
C VAL A 148 -0.67 13.29 21.74
N GLY A 149 -0.31 13.28 20.47
CA GLY A 149 1.08 13.55 20.07
C GLY A 149 1.13 14.69 19.05
N ILE A 150 1.98 15.66 19.28
CA ILE A 150 2.17 16.84 18.40
C ILE A 150 2.76 16.42 17.03
N ALA A 151 3.47 15.29 16.99
CA ALA A 151 4.02 14.70 15.75
C ALA A 151 3.11 13.64 15.11
N ALA A 152 2.07 13.20 15.81
CA ALA A 152 1.18 12.15 15.34
C ALA A 152 0.24 12.67 14.23
N GLY A 153 0.41 12.16 13.02
CA GLY A 153 -0.54 12.38 11.93
C GLY A 153 -0.43 13.74 11.26
N ARG A 154 0.77 14.31 11.17
CA ARG A 154 1.04 15.51 10.34
C ARG A 154 1.87 15.21 9.10
N CYS A 155 2.01 13.95 8.73
CA CYS A 155 2.55 13.59 7.44
C CYS A 155 1.69 14.23 6.34
N GLY A 156 2.32 14.69 5.29
CA GLY A 156 1.64 15.33 4.17
C GLY A 156 0.79 14.38 3.34
N SER A 157 0.46 14.79 2.14
CA SER A 157 -0.36 13.99 1.22
C SER A 157 0.27 12.65 0.84
N CYS A 158 1.57 12.42 1.12
CA CYS A 158 2.23 11.12 0.96
C CYS A 158 1.54 10.01 1.74
N ALA A 159 0.99 10.32 2.91
CA ALA A 159 0.32 9.35 3.77
C ALA A 159 -1.15 9.11 3.37
N HIS A 160 -1.87 10.15 2.94
CA HIS A 160 -3.33 10.08 2.80
C HIS A 160 -3.91 10.50 1.45
N GLY A 161 -3.07 10.97 0.52
CA GLY A 161 -3.45 11.29 -0.86
C GLY A 161 -4.18 12.62 -1.09
N HIS A 162 -4.63 13.32 -0.04
CA HIS A 162 -5.24 14.64 -0.15
C HIS A 162 -4.21 15.73 0.12
N ASP A 163 -4.18 16.76 -0.71
CA ASP A 163 -3.28 17.88 -0.51
C ASP A 163 -3.61 18.60 0.80
N ALA A 164 -2.63 18.72 1.67
CA ALA A 164 -2.75 19.47 2.91
C ALA A 164 -2.92 20.97 2.60
N PRO A 165 -3.49 21.78 3.53
CA PRO A 165 -3.66 23.23 3.30
C PRO A 165 -2.35 23.93 2.91
N TRP A 166 -1.26 23.58 3.56
CA TRP A 166 0.07 24.13 3.32
C TRP A 166 0.69 23.68 1.97
N GLU A 167 0.28 22.54 1.41
CA GLU A 167 0.65 22.09 0.06
C GLU A 167 -0.08 22.90 -1.01
N LYS A 168 -1.39 23.19 -0.80
CA LYS A 168 -2.21 23.99 -1.72
C LYS A 168 -1.75 25.42 -1.83
N GLU A 169 -1.39 26.04 -0.70
CA GLU A 169 -0.88 27.39 -0.68
C GLU A 169 0.47 27.51 -1.42
N ALA A 170 1.34 26.50 -1.34
CA ALA A 170 2.58 26.46 -2.11
C ALA A 170 2.32 26.34 -3.61
N ALA A 171 1.29 25.60 -4.02
CA ALA A 171 0.86 25.48 -5.40
C ALA A 171 0.21 26.78 -5.93
N ALA A 172 -0.60 27.45 -5.11
CA ALA A 172 -1.25 28.71 -5.45
C ALA A 172 -0.23 29.84 -5.66
N SER A 173 0.74 29.99 -4.76
CA SER A 173 1.82 30.98 -4.91
C SER A 173 2.69 30.74 -6.15
N ALA A 174 2.79 29.51 -6.63
CA ALA A 174 3.44 29.17 -7.89
C ALA A 174 2.61 29.58 -9.11
N ALA A 175 1.28 29.47 -9.04
CA ALA A 175 0.38 29.84 -10.13
C ALA A 175 0.25 31.37 -10.31
N GLU A 176 0.22 32.14 -9.20
CA GLU A 176 0.18 33.61 -9.25
C GLU A 176 1.43 34.20 -9.87
N SER A 177 2.58 33.53 -9.83
CA SER A 177 3.82 33.99 -10.49
C SER A 177 3.84 33.71 -12.01
N GLU A 178 2.87 32.98 -12.58
CA GLU A 178 2.71 32.75 -14.02
C GLU A 178 1.76 33.75 -14.71
N ALA A 179 0.92 34.44 -13.95
CA ALA A 179 0.17 35.59 -14.47
C ALA A 179 1.11 36.79 -14.61
N GLY A 180 1.55 37.02 -15.85
CA GLY A 180 2.46 38.11 -16.21
C GLY A 180 1.93 39.50 -15.84
N PRO A 181 2.73 40.56 -15.95
CA PRO A 181 2.44 41.84 -15.36
C PRO A 181 1.28 42.54 -16.06
N VAL A 182 0.20 42.77 -15.33
CA VAL A 182 -0.73 43.85 -15.68
C VAL A 182 -0.22 45.09 -15.06
N SER A 183 0.12 46.04 -15.94
CA SER A 183 0.57 47.40 -15.66
C SER A 183 -0.30 48.15 -14.69
N GLU A 184 0.29 48.87 -13.82
CA GLU A 184 0.23 50.30 -13.53
C GLU A 184 0.26 50.65 -12.04
N GLU A 185 1.29 51.44 -11.76
CA GLU A 185 1.43 52.53 -10.78
C GLU A 185 0.65 52.51 -9.47
N GLN A 186 1.35 52.26 -8.38
CA GLN A 186 1.29 53.15 -7.20
C GLN A 186 2.44 52.87 -6.23
N SER A 187 3.00 53.96 -5.75
CA SER A 187 4.11 54.32 -4.85
C SER A 187 4.58 53.36 -3.75
N PRO A 188 5.82 53.49 -3.30
CA PRO A 188 6.57 52.49 -2.56
C PRO A 188 6.31 52.57 -1.06
N SER A 189 5.90 51.46 -0.48
CA SER A 189 6.02 51.20 0.95
C SER A 189 6.73 49.86 1.11
N GLU A 190 7.93 49.91 1.63
CA GLU A 190 8.86 48.82 1.85
C GLU A 190 8.28 47.67 2.62
N LYS A 191 8.13 46.53 1.96
CA LYS A 191 8.40 45.21 2.51
C LYS A 191 8.90 44.34 1.37
N THR A 192 10.21 44.27 1.22
CA THR A 192 10.90 43.38 0.30
C THR A 192 10.70 41.92 0.77
N THR A 193 9.55 41.34 0.46
CA THR A 193 9.36 39.92 0.51
C THR A 193 9.91 39.32 -0.79
N VAL A 194 11.13 38.81 -0.74
CA VAL A 194 11.68 38.00 -1.82
C VAL A 194 10.67 36.87 -2.10
N PRO A 195 10.15 36.74 -3.33
CA PRO A 195 9.22 35.66 -3.64
C PRO A 195 9.88 34.31 -3.32
N ALA A 196 9.17 33.43 -2.61
CA ALA A 196 9.68 32.11 -2.34
C ALA A 196 9.93 31.38 -3.67
N PRO A 197 11.08 30.70 -3.84
CA PRO A 197 11.41 30.02 -5.08
C PRO A 197 10.32 29.00 -5.42
N LYS A 198 9.91 29.02 -6.68
CA LYS A 198 8.87 28.11 -7.21
C LYS A 198 9.26 26.65 -6.92
N PRO A 199 8.37 25.84 -6.34
CA PRO A 199 8.67 24.43 -6.14
C PRO A 199 8.89 23.76 -7.50
N PRO A 200 9.87 22.85 -7.62
CA PRO A 200 10.08 22.12 -8.86
C PRO A 200 8.84 21.28 -9.22
N PRO A 201 8.65 20.97 -10.50
CA PRO A 201 7.53 20.16 -10.92
C PRO A 201 7.57 18.78 -10.25
N ALA A 202 6.38 18.24 -9.97
CA ALA A 202 6.24 16.87 -9.48
C ALA A 202 6.87 15.88 -10.46
N PRO A 203 7.57 14.83 -9.97
CA PRO A 203 8.08 13.79 -10.85
C PRO A 203 6.95 13.09 -11.59
N SER A 204 7.19 12.78 -12.86
CA SER A 204 6.26 11.97 -13.65
C SER A 204 6.13 10.53 -13.08
N PRO A 205 5.05 9.82 -13.38
CA PRO A 205 4.90 8.42 -12.95
C PRO A 205 6.06 7.52 -13.42
N ALA A 206 6.64 7.80 -14.59
CA ALA A 206 7.79 7.07 -15.11
C ALA A 206 9.06 7.34 -14.29
N GLU A 207 9.32 8.59 -13.93
CA GLU A 207 10.44 8.95 -13.05
C GLU A 207 10.29 8.33 -11.66
N LEU A 208 9.07 8.31 -11.11
CA LEU A 208 8.80 7.65 -9.83
C LEU A 208 9.06 6.14 -9.89
N GLY A 209 8.64 5.49 -10.98
CA GLY A 209 8.94 4.09 -11.24
C GLY A 209 10.45 3.83 -11.28
N LEU A 210 11.20 4.69 -11.98
CA LEU A 210 12.65 4.57 -12.09
C LEU A 210 13.34 4.74 -10.71
N ILE A 211 12.95 5.74 -9.92
CA ILE A 211 13.50 5.97 -8.58
C ILE A 211 13.26 4.74 -7.68
N LYS A 212 12.04 4.21 -7.68
CA LYS A 212 11.70 3.02 -6.89
C LYS A 212 12.50 1.80 -7.34
N THR A 213 12.65 1.59 -8.65
CA THR A 213 13.48 0.50 -9.19
C THR A 213 14.94 0.66 -8.78
N GLN A 214 15.50 1.88 -8.83
CA GLN A 214 16.87 2.15 -8.38
C GLN A 214 17.06 1.82 -6.89
N VAL A 215 16.11 2.23 -6.03
CA VAL A 215 16.12 1.89 -4.60
C VAL A 215 16.06 0.37 -4.41
N ALA A 216 15.14 -0.30 -5.09
CA ALA A 216 14.96 -1.74 -4.98
C ALA A 216 16.22 -2.51 -5.43
N THR A 217 16.83 -2.11 -6.54
CA THR A 217 18.09 -2.69 -7.03
C THR A 217 19.24 -2.46 -6.05
N ALA A 218 19.34 -1.25 -5.46
CA ALA A 218 20.36 -0.95 -4.47
C ALA A 218 20.18 -1.76 -3.17
N ILE A 219 18.94 -2.03 -2.77
CA ILE A 219 18.60 -2.89 -1.64
C ILE A 219 19.04 -4.33 -1.90
N GLN A 220 18.77 -4.88 -3.08
CA GLN A 220 19.23 -6.23 -3.44
C GLN A 220 20.76 -6.32 -3.49
N ALA A 221 21.44 -5.29 -3.99
CA ALA A 221 22.90 -5.24 -4.07
C ALA A 221 23.59 -5.15 -2.70
N ALA A 222 22.94 -4.57 -1.68
CA ALA A 222 23.50 -4.45 -0.33
C ALA A 222 23.60 -5.78 0.44
N GLY A 223 22.97 -6.84 -0.05
CA GLY A 223 23.09 -8.17 0.52
C GLY A 223 22.17 -8.47 1.71
N ARG A 224 22.05 -9.77 2.01
CA ARG A 224 21.23 -10.25 3.13
C ARG A 224 21.91 -9.92 4.47
N GLY A 225 21.17 -9.29 5.39
CA GLY A 225 21.63 -8.94 6.74
C GLY A 225 22.05 -7.47 6.89
N GLU A 226 22.30 -6.73 5.81
CA GLU A 226 22.60 -5.30 5.85
C GLU A 226 21.36 -4.41 5.69
N VAL A 227 20.27 -4.98 5.18
CA VAL A 227 19.02 -4.29 4.91
C VAL A 227 17.89 -4.90 5.75
N PRO A 228 17.01 -4.07 6.35
CA PRO A 228 15.85 -4.54 7.08
C PRO A 228 14.93 -5.43 6.24
N ALA A 229 14.38 -6.48 6.84
CA ALA A 229 13.58 -7.49 6.14
C ALA A 229 12.36 -6.91 5.41
N HIS A 230 11.72 -5.87 5.95
CA HIS A 230 10.58 -5.22 5.31
C HIS A 230 10.96 -4.49 4.02
N LEU A 231 12.16 -3.90 3.94
CA LEU A 231 12.68 -3.28 2.71
C LEU A 231 13.12 -4.33 1.69
N GLN A 232 13.69 -5.45 2.14
CA GLN A 232 14.01 -6.56 1.24
C GLN A 232 12.74 -7.09 0.57
N ARG A 233 11.68 -7.38 1.36
CA ARG A 233 10.39 -7.81 0.81
C ARG A 233 9.78 -6.79 -0.16
N TRP A 234 9.87 -5.50 0.16
CA TRP A 234 9.41 -4.44 -0.73
C TRP A 234 10.22 -4.40 -2.05
N ALA A 235 11.53 -4.56 -1.98
CA ALA A 235 12.40 -4.58 -3.16
C ALA A 235 12.12 -5.81 -4.04
N ASP A 236 11.92 -6.97 -3.44
CA ASP A 236 11.57 -8.20 -4.16
C ASP A 236 10.22 -8.04 -4.89
N GLU A 237 9.20 -7.47 -4.24
CA GLU A 237 7.90 -7.19 -4.85
C GLU A 237 8.00 -6.18 -6.01
N MET A 238 8.88 -5.18 -5.88
CA MET A 238 9.09 -4.15 -6.90
C MET A 238 9.83 -4.67 -8.14
N LEU A 239 10.81 -5.55 -7.95
CA LEU A 239 11.67 -6.05 -9.03
C LEU A 239 11.11 -7.31 -9.71
N ASN A 240 10.20 -8.02 -9.06
CA ASN A 240 9.50 -9.18 -9.62
C ASN A 240 8.01 -8.85 -9.81
N PRO A 241 7.66 -8.04 -10.82
CA PRO A 241 6.25 -7.73 -11.09
C PRO A 241 5.51 -8.98 -11.58
N PRO A 242 4.19 -9.07 -11.35
CA PRO A 242 3.39 -10.17 -11.85
C PRO A 242 3.43 -10.23 -13.40
N LYS A 243 3.57 -11.43 -13.95
CA LYS A 243 3.65 -11.68 -15.41
C LYS A 243 2.27 -11.74 -16.07
N VAL A 244 1.23 -12.05 -15.27
CA VAL A 244 -0.15 -12.15 -15.73
C VAL A 244 -0.90 -10.83 -15.52
N ASP A 245 -1.63 -10.38 -16.54
CA ASP A 245 -2.55 -9.24 -16.39
C ASP A 245 -3.83 -9.67 -15.62
N TRP A 246 -3.70 -9.77 -14.31
CA TRP A 246 -4.79 -10.15 -13.42
C TRP A 246 -5.99 -9.20 -13.47
N ARG A 247 -5.77 -7.93 -13.81
CA ARG A 247 -6.83 -6.94 -13.93
C ARG A 247 -7.82 -7.31 -15.04
N ILE A 248 -7.29 -7.68 -16.20
CA ILE A 248 -8.12 -8.11 -17.33
C ILE A 248 -8.74 -9.47 -17.03
N LEU A 249 -7.96 -10.43 -16.55
CA LEU A 249 -8.40 -11.79 -16.29
C LEU A 249 -9.50 -11.84 -15.23
N LEU A 250 -9.28 -11.24 -14.05
CA LEU A 250 -10.27 -11.21 -12.97
C LEU A 250 -11.51 -10.41 -13.37
N ALA A 251 -11.35 -9.28 -14.08
CA ALA A 251 -12.49 -8.51 -14.56
C ALA A 251 -13.38 -9.31 -15.49
N ARG A 252 -12.80 -10.14 -16.36
CA ARG A 252 -13.53 -11.03 -17.27
C ARG A 252 -14.28 -12.12 -16.51
N GLU A 253 -13.59 -12.86 -15.63
CA GLU A 253 -14.16 -13.98 -14.88
C GLU A 253 -15.19 -13.52 -13.83
N LEU A 254 -14.93 -12.40 -13.18
CA LEU A 254 -15.86 -11.84 -12.20
C LEU A 254 -17.10 -11.24 -12.87
N ARG A 255 -16.96 -10.55 -14.02
CA ARG A 255 -18.13 -10.04 -14.78
C ARG A 255 -19.04 -11.18 -15.21
N ALA A 256 -18.49 -12.26 -15.75
CA ALA A 256 -19.28 -13.43 -16.13
C ALA A 256 -20.07 -14.01 -14.95
N GLY A 257 -19.46 -14.09 -13.75
CA GLY A 257 -20.13 -14.57 -12.52
C GLY A 257 -21.11 -13.57 -11.90
N LEU A 258 -20.92 -12.25 -12.11
CA LEU A 258 -21.80 -11.20 -11.59
C LEU A 258 -23.03 -10.97 -12.48
N ILE A 259 -22.88 -11.09 -13.79
CA ILE A 259 -24.00 -11.01 -14.76
C ILE A 259 -24.99 -12.15 -14.51
N GLU A 260 -24.51 -13.35 -14.20
CA GLU A 260 -25.37 -14.49 -13.84
C GLU A 260 -26.18 -14.26 -12.54
N LYS A 261 -25.78 -13.31 -11.67
CA LYS A 261 -26.41 -13.04 -10.37
C LYS A 261 -27.12 -11.71 -10.23
N GLY A 262 -27.18 -10.89 -11.30
CA GLY A 262 -27.91 -9.60 -11.28
C GLY A 262 -27.47 -8.60 -10.22
N GLN A 263 -26.18 -8.57 -9.83
CA GLN A 263 -25.73 -7.88 -8.61
C GLN A 263 -25.10 -6.48 -8.83
N GLN A 264 -25.20 -5.89 -9.99
CA GLN A 264 -24.87 -4.47 -10.19
C GLN A 264 -26.15 -3.72 -10.50
N ASP A 265 -26.79 -3.18 -9.46
CA ASP A 265 -28.00 -2.39 -9.65
C ASP A 265 -28.14 -1.31 -8.57
N TYR A 266 -28.99 -0.33 -8.89
CA TYR A 266 -29.42 0.66 -7.93
C TYR A 266 -30.26 -0.01 -6.84
N SER A 267 -29.89 0.19 -5.57
CA SER A 267 -30.59 -0.41 -4.44
C SER A 267 -31.25 0.63 -3.56
N TYR A 268 -32.52 0.42 -3.23
CA TYR A 268 -33.23 1.19 -2.21
C TYR A 268 -32.90 0.78 -0.77
N ARG A 269 -32.11 -0.28 -0.56
CA ARG A 269 -31.64 -0.69 0.79
C ARG A 269 -30.80 0.38 1.48
N ARG A 270 -30.13 1.23 0.71
CA ARG A 270 -29.47 2.44 1.16
C ARG A 270 -29.86 3.58 0.22
N PRO A 271 -30.73 4.50 0.62
CA PRO A 271 -31.05 5.67 -0.20
C PRO A 271 -29.79 6.50 -0.50
N SER A 272 -29.75 7.13 -1.67
CA SER A 272 -28.69 8.06 -2.03
C SER A 272 -28.61 9.20 -1.01
N ARG A 273 -27.40 9.67 -0.68
CA ARG A 273 -27.21 10.86 0.16
C ARG A 273 -27.63 12.16 -0.55
N ARG A 274 -27.74 12.14 -1.86
CA ARG A 274 -28.20 13.25 -2.69
C ARG A 274 -29.67 13.02 -3.03
N GLN A 275 -30.55 13.46 -2.16
CA GLN A 275 -32.00 13.34 -2.38
C GLN A 275 -32.60 14.71 -2.67
N PRO A 276 -33.31 14.88 -3.80
CA PRO A 276 -34.17 16.04 -4.00
C PRO A 276 -35.34 16.00 -3.00
N PRO A 277 -35.93 17.14 -2.66
CA PRO A 277 -37.14 17.15 -1.84
C PRO A 277 -38.20 16.21 -2.45
N ASN A 278 -38.78 15.36 -1.61
CA ASN A 278 -39.87 14.43 -1.96
C ASN A 278 -39.55 13.26 -2.92
N ILE A 279 -38.29 13.01 -3.25
CA ILE A 279 -37.91 11.85 -4.09
C ILE A 279 -36.83 11.05 -3.39
N ILE A 280 -37.10 9.76 -3.13
CA ILE A 280 -36.09 8.83 -2.60
C ILE A 280 -35.34 8.22 -3.79
N LEU A 281 -34.05 8.59 -3.96
CA LEU A 281 -33.21 8.02 -4.99
C LEU A 281 -32.48 6.79 -4.45
N PRO A 282 -32.38 5.70 -5.25
CA PRO A 282 -31.57 4.56 -4.89
C PRO A 282 -30.08 4.91 -4.91
N SER A 283 -29.26 4.22 -4.12
CA SER A 283 -27.82 4.31 -4.23
C SER A 283 -27.27 3.21 -5.13
N PHE A 284 -26.22 3.52 -5.87
CA PHE A 284 -25.46 2.52 -6.62
C PHE A 284 -24.62 1.69 -5.63
N VAL A 285 -24.83 0.38 -5.60
CA VAL A 285 -24.06 -0.55 -4.78
C VAL A 285 -22.88 -1.06 -5.62
N SER A 286 -21.68 -0.53 -5.34
CA SER A 286 -20.45 -1.09 -5.89
C SER A 286 -20.09 -2.36 -5.14
N TYR A 287 -20.05 -3.49 -5.83
CA TYR A 287 -19.70 -4.77 -5.24
C TYR A 287 -18.18 -4.94 -5.22
N LYS A 288 -17.60 -5.12 -4.04
CA LYS A 288 -16.18 -5.50 -3.90
C LYS A 288 -16.07 -7.02 -4.11
N PRO A 289 -15.30 -7.49 -5.10
CA PRO A 289 -15.15 -8.91 -5.34
C PRO A 289 -14.42 -9.57 -4.18
N ARG A 290 -14.84 -10.77 -3.80
CA ARG A 290 -14.15 -11.62 -2.83
C ARG A 290 -13.39 -12.69 -3.59
N VAL A 291 -12.07 -12.65 -3.52
CA VAL A 291 -11.18 -13.61 -4.16
C VAL A 291 -10.51 -14.43 -3.07
N ALA A 292 -10.52 -15.74 -3.23
CA ALA A 292 -9.68 -16.66 -2.46
C ALA A 292 -8.49 -17.05 -3.35
N CYS A 293 -7.28 -16.96 -2.81
CA CYS A 293 -6.06 -17.34 -3.49
C CYS A 293 -5.44 -18.53 -2.76
N ILE A 294 -5.25 -19.64 -3.44
CA ILE A 294 -4.59 -20.83 -2.93
C ILE A 294 -3.17 -20.84 -3.47
N MET A 295 -2.20 -20.89 -2.60
CA MET A 295 -0.80 -21.03 -2.93
C MET A 295 -0.34 -22.45 -2.58
N ASP A 296 0.16 -23.14 -3.58
CA ASP A 296 0.80 -24.44 -3.43
C ASP A 296 2.15 -24.25 -2.72
N THR A 297 2.31 -24.95 -1.60
CA THR A 297 3.54 -24.96 -0.80
C THR A 297 4.15 -26.34 -0.69
N SER A 298 3.82 -27.22 -1.63
CA SER A 298 4.36 -28.57 -1.71
C SER A 298 5.86 -28.59 -1.99
N GLY A 299 6.51 -29.71 -1.71
CA GLY A 299 7.94 -29.88 -1.90
C GLY A 299 8.43 -29.80 -3.35
N SER A 300 7.53 -29.88 -4.35
CA SER A 300 7.83 -29.67 -5.78
C SER A 300 7.97 -28.19 -6.16
N MET A 301 7.39 -27.27 -5.37
CA MET A 301 7.52 -25.83 -5.58
C MET A 301 8.88 -25.35 -5.07
N GLY A 302 9.80 -25.08 -5.98
CA GLY A 302 11.11 -24.50 -5.67
C GLY A 302 11.03 -23.02 -5.27
N GLN A 303 12.17 -22.45 -4.82
CA GLN A 303 12.19 -21.04 -4.39
C GLN A 303 11.83 -20.06 -5.51
N GLY A 304 12.18 -20.38 -6.75
CA GLY A 304 11.84 -19.56 -7.93
C GLY A 304 10.35 -19.53 -8.18
N GLU A 305 9.69 -20.72 -8.18
CA GLU A 305 8.25 -20.84 -8.34
C GLU A 305 7.49 -20.17 -7.20
N LEU A 306 7.93 -20.30 -5.95
CA LEU A 306 7.34 -19.63 -4.80
C LEU A 306 7.45 -18.11 -4.91
N SER A 307 8.58 -17.58 -5.38
CA SER A 307 8.75 -16.14 -5.62
C SER A 307 7.82 -15.63 -6.73
N SER A 308 7.72 -16.40 -7.84
CA SER A 308 6.80 -16.10 -8.93
C SER A 308 5.34 -16.14 -8.45
N ALA A 309 4.97 -17.15 -7.64
CA ALA A 309 3.63 -17.24 -7.03
C ALA A 309 3.31 -16.01 -6.17
N LEU A 310 4.24 -15.56 -5.34
CA LEU A 310 4.06 -14.36 -4.50
C LEU A 310 3.90 -13.10 -5.35
N ALA A 311 4.65 -12.95 -6.45
CA ALA A 311 4.49 -11.85 -7.39
C ALA A 311 3.09 -11.83 -8.02
N GLU A 312 2.59 -13.00 -8.46
CA GLU A 312 1.24 -13.14 -9.01
C GLU A 312 0.15 -12.81 -7.97
N ILE A 313 0.34 -13.19 -6.70
CA ILE A 313 -0.58 -12.79 -5.61
C ILE A 313 -0.61 -11.26 -5.46
N GLY A 314 0.53 -10.58 -5.54
CA GLY A 314 0.59 -9.12 -5.57
C GLY A 314 -0.27 -8.54 -6.70
N GLY A 315 -0.16 -9.10 -7.90
CA GLY A 315 -1.00 -8.75 -9.06
C GLY A 315 -2.49 -9.00 -8.83
N ILE A 316 -2.85 -10.12 -8.23
CA ILE A 316 -4.24 -10.46 -7.90
C ILE A 316 -4.83 -9.46 -6.90
N ILE A 317 -4.09 -9.12 -5.84
CA ILE A 317 -4.49 -8.12 -4.85
C ILE A 317 -4.70 -6.76 -5.51
N ALA A 318 -3.75 -6.33 -6.35
CA ALA A 318 -3.85 -5.06 -7.08
C ALA A 318 -5.06 -5.03 -8.03
N ALA A 319 -5.32 -6.13 -8.73
CA ALA A 319 -6.45 -6.28 -9.63
C ALA A 319 -7.80 -6.33 -8.92
N ALA A 320 -7.88 -7.05 -7.79
CA ALA A 320 -9.08 -7.13 -6.97
C ALA A 320 -9.43 -5.79 -6.30
N GLY A 321 -8.42 -4.94 -6.07
CA GLY A 321 -8.60 -3.65 -5.42
C GLY A 321 -9.09 -3.73 -3.97
N CYS A 322 -8.96 -4.90 -3.35
CA CYS A 322 -9.42 -5.17 -1.99
C CYS A 322 -8.62 -6.32 -1.37
N GLN A 323 -8.85 -6.55 -0.10
CA GLN A 323 -8.33 -7.69 0.65
C GLN A 323 -8.77 -9.03 0.01
N ILE A 324 -7.83 -9.95 -0.14
CA ILE A 324 -8.10 -11.33 -0.58
C ILE A 324 -7.90 -12.31 0.58
N THR A 325 -8.47 -13.51 0.47
CA THR A 325 -8.20 -14.60 1.42
C THR A 325 -7.15 -15.51 0.82
N ALA A 326 -5.96 -15.56 1.40
CA ALA A 326 -4.91 -16.49 1.00
C ALA A 326 -4.98 -17.76 1.83
N LEU A 327 -4.78 -18.90 1.16
CA LEU A 327 -4.63 -20.23 1.74
C LEU A 327 -3.27 -20.78 1.30
N CYS A 328 -2.44 -21.19 2.24
CA CYS A 328 -1.26 -22.01 1.94
C CYS A 328 -1.64 -23.47 2.15
N ALA A 329 -1.40 -24.28 1.14
CA ALA A 329 -1.79 -25.68 1.16
C ALA A 329 -0.78 -26.55 0.41
N ASP A 330 -0.59 -27.76 0.94
CA ASP A 330 0.02 -28.89 0.25
C ASP A 330 -0.98 -30.05 0.23
N ALA A 331 -0.77 -31.17 0.91
CA ALA A 331 -1.77 -32.21 1.10
C ALA A 331 -2.91 -31.77 2.05
N GLU A 332 -2.67 -30.74 2.88
CA GLU A 332 -3.61 -30.14 3.81
C GLU A 332 -3.55 -28.61 3.73
N VAL A 333 -4.56 -27.93 4.29
CA VAL A 333 -4.55 -26.46 4.39
C VAL A 333 -3.88 -26.06 5.69
N HIS A 334 -2.70 -25.46 5.60
CA HIS A 334 -1.89 -25.03 6.74
C HIS A 334 -2.29 -23.68 7.31
N SER A 335 -2.66 -22.74 6.44
CA SER A 335 -3.05 -21.40 6.87
C SER A 335 -4.19 -20.85 6.02
N VAL A 336 -5.07 -20.08 6.66
CA VAL A 336 -6.13 -19.30 6.00
C VAL A 336 -6.07 -17.90 6.56
N ARG A 337 -5.65 -16.93 5.75
CA ARG A 337 -5.44 -15.55 6.20
C ARG A 337 -6.00 -14.55 5.21
N GLN A 338 -6.59 -13.48 5.70
CA GLN A 338 -6.92 -12.33 4.87
C GLN A 338 -5.67 -11.47 4.68
N ILE A 339 -5.30 -11.18 3.44
CA ILE A 339 -4.09 -10.44 3.11
C ILE A 339 -4.38 -9.26 2.19
N MET A 340 -3.54 -8.24 2.31
CA MET A 340 -3.53 -7.03 1.48
C MET A 340 -2.22 -6.89 0.71
N ARG A 341 -1.22 -7.70 1.04
CA ARG A 341 0.08 -7.80 0.38
C ARG A 341 0.56 -9.25 0.34
N ALA A 342 1.26 -9.60 -0.72
CA ALA A 342 1.87 -10.93 -0.85
C ALA A 342 2.86 -11.24 0.29
N SER A 343 3.58 -10.23 0.78
CA SER A 343 4.55 -10.36 1.89
C SER A 343 3.96 -10.81 3.24
N GLN A 344 2.63 -10.84 3.37
CA GLN A 344 1.95 -11.36 4.58
C GLN A 344 1.80 -12.88 4.58
N ILE A 345 2.15 -13.55 3.48
CA ILE A 345 2.07 -14.99 3.38
C ILE A 345 3.26 -15.60 4.09
N GLU A 346 2.98 -16.39 5.11
CA GLU A 346 3.95 -17.26 5.75
C GLU A 346 3.92 -18.61 5.02
N LEU A 347 5.00 -18.94 4.33
CA LEU A 347 5.13 -20.21 3.61
C LEU A 347 5.27 -21.34 4.63
N GLN A 348 4.24 -22.15 4.73
CA GLN A 348 4.22 -23.35 5.57
C GLN A 348 3.80 -24.53 4.69
N GLY A 349 4.55 -25.62 4.74
CA GLY A 349 4.30 -26.81 3.93
C GLY A 349 5.61 -27.54 3.62
N GLY A 350 5.62 -28.33 2.56
CA GLY A 350 6.75 -29.16 2.13
C GLY A 350 6.39 -30.63 2.04
N GLY A 351 5.10 -30.96 2.18
CA GLY A 351 4.55 -32.31 2.03
C GLY A 351 4.15 -32.67 0.59
N GLY A 352 3.30 -33.67 0.45
CA GLY A 352 2.63 -34.02 -0.82
C GLY A 352 1.60 -32.94 -1.21
N THR A 353 0.97 -33.10 -2.39
CA THR A 353 0.05 -32.07 -2.91
C THR A 353 -1.33 -32.62 -3.17
N ASP A 354 -2.40 -31.98 -2.65
CA ASP A 354 -3.79 -32.19 -3.04
C ASP A 354 -4.55 -30.85 -3.12
N MET A 355 -4.49 -30.21 -4.28
CA MET A 355 -5.21 -28.96 -4.52
C MET A 355 -6.73 -29.13 -4.50
N GLY A 356 -7.25 -30.34 -4.68
CA GLY A 356 -8.69 -30.62 -4.52
C GLY A 356 -9.18 -30.34 -3.11
N VAL A 357 -8.42 -30.71 -2.08
CA VAL A 357 -8.71 -30.40 -0.67
C VAL A 357 -8.72 -28.90 -0.45
N ALA A 358 -7.70 -28.18 -0.94
CA ALA A 358 -7.57 -26.73 -0.79
C ALA A 358 -8.70 -25.97 -1.52
N ILE A 359 -9.08 -26.38 -2.73
CA ILE A 359 -10.19 -25.80 -3.49
C ILE A 359 -11.52 -25.98 -2.73
N GLN A 360 -11.77 -27.16 -2.15
CA GLN A 360 -12.98 -27.41 -1.37
C GLN A 360 -12.98 -26.62 -0.05
N ALA A 361 -11.84 -26.44 0.59
CA ALA A 361 -11.69 -25.59 1.78
C ALA A 361 -12.00 -24.13 1.44
N ALA A 362 -11.44 -23.60 0.37
CA ALA A 362 -11.71 -22.26 -0.11
C ALA A 362 -13.20 -22.05 -0.46
N ALA A 363 -13.85 -23.06 -1.03
CA ALA A 363 -15.28 -23.02 -1.36
C ALA A 363 -16.19 -22.96 -0.13
N LYS A 364 -15.73 -23.44 1.02
CA LYS A 364 -16.45 -23.42 2.30
C LYS A 364 -16.28 -22.13 3.10
N LEU A 365 -15.38 -21.22 2.69
CA LEU A 365 -15.13 -19.95 3.38
C LEU A 365 -16.41 -19.12 3.59
N ARG A 366 -16.43 -18.36 4.67
CA ARG A 366 -17.52 -17.43 5.00
C ARG A 366 -16.94 -16.03 5.25
N PRO A 367 -17.37 -15.01 4.47
CA PRO A 367 -18.29 -15.06 3.33
C PRO A 367 -17.71 -15.80 2.12
N ARG A 368 -18.56 -16.45 1.32
CA ARG A 368 -18.13 -17.23 0.14
C ARG A 368 -17.38 -16.35 -0.86
N PRO A 369 -16.24 -16.83 -1.42
CA PRO A 369 -15.54 -16.12 -2.49
C PRO A 369 -16.35 -16.15 -3.80
N ASN A 370 -16.12 -15.15 -4.64
CA ASN A 370 -16.69 -15.07 -5.99
C ASN A 370 -15.84 -15.84 -7.00
N ALA A 371 -14.53 -15.87 -6.77
CA ALA A 371 -13.57 -16.63 -7.55
C ALA A 371 -12.50 -17.23 -6.63
N ILE A 372 -11.95 -18.36 -7.05
CA ILE A 372 -10.78 -19.00 -6.46
C ILE A 372 -9.66 -18.93 -7.51
N VAL A 373 -8.47 -18.48 -7.09
CA VAL A 373 -7.25 -18.55 -7.89
C VAL A 373 -6.33 -19.57 -7.23
N VAL A 374 -5.78 -20.49 -8.01
CA VAL A 374 -4.84 -21.51 -7.56
C VAL A 374 -3.51 -21.27 -8.25
N LEU A 375 -2.43 -21.15 -7.47
CA LEU A 375 -1.07 -20.95 -7.94
C LEU A 375 -0.28 -22.23 -7.60
N THR A 376 0.14 -22.99 -8.60
CA THR A 376 0.77 -24.31 -8.45
C THR A 376 1.62 -24.65 -9.67
N ASP A 377 2.55 -25.59 -9.54
CA ASP A 377 3.29 -26.19 -10.64
C ASP A 377 2.44 -27.22 -11.44
N GLY A 378 1.26 -27.59 -10.93
CA GLY A 378 0.32 -28.52 -11.58
C GLY A 378 0.57 -29.99 -11.29
N LEU A 379 1.50 -30.34 -10.41
CA LEU A 379 1.76 -31.72 -10.00
C LEU A 379 0.79 -32.19 -8.89
N THR A 380 -0.53 -32.05 -9.13
CA THR A 380 -1.53 -32.22 -8.09
C THR A 380 -2.86 -32.77 -8.62
N PRO A 381 -3.60 -33.57 -7.87
CA PRO A 381 -4.99 -33.86 -8.15
C PRO A 381 -5.89 -32.63 -7.94
N TRP A 382 -6.96 -32.51 -8.74
CA TRP A 382 -7.78 -31.29 -8.77
C TRP A 382 -9.12 -31.40 -8.04
N GLY A 383 -9.53 -32.57 -7.69
CA GLY A 383 -10.82 -32.80 -7.01
C GLY A 383 -12.05 -32.47 -7.86
N THR A 384 -13.17 -32.18 -7.19
CA THR A 384 -14.46 -31.93 -7.82
C THR A 384 -14.68 -30.44 -8.07
N ARG A 385 -15.48 -30.10 -9.11
CA ARG A 385 -15.83 -28.72 -9.46
C ARG A 385 -16.54 -28.00 -8.31
N PRO A 386 -16.02 -26.86 -7.83
CA PRO A 386 -16.71 -26.04 -6.83
C PRO A 386 -17.81 -25.16 -7.49
N PRO A 387 -18.74 -24.58 -6.70
CA PRO A 387 -19.84 -23.76 -7.22
C PRO A 387 -19.44 -22.34 -7.64
N MET A 388 -18.17 -21.98 -7.61
CA MET A 388 -17.64 -20.69 -8.06
C MET A 388 -16.62 -20.87 -9.17
N ARG A 389 -16.22 -19.76 -9.79
CA ARG A 389 -15.19 -19.76 -10.82
C ARG A 389 -13.83 -20.10 -10.22
N VAL A 390 -13.06 -20.93 -10.94
CA VAL A 390 -11.68 -21.28 -10.57
C VAL A 390 -10.76 -20.90 -11.72
N ILE A 391 -9.68 -20.22 -11.36
CA ILE A 391 -8.58 -19.88 -12.25
C ILE A 391 -7.36 -20.63 -11.73
N ILE A 392 -6.71 -21.40 -12.56
CA ILE A 392 -5.48 -22.12 -12.24
C ILE A 392 -4.33 -21.41 -12.98
N ALA A 393 -3.41 -20.85 -12.22
CA ALA A 393 -2.16 -20.29 -12.72
C ALA A 393 -1.07 -21.36 -12.53
N LEU A 394 -0.63 -21.92 -13.64
CA LEU A 394 0.48 -22.88 -13.68
C LEU A 394 1.80 -22.11 -13.71
N ILE A 395 2.66 -22.34 -12.74
CA ILE A 395 3.94 -21.66 -12.58
C ILE A 395 5.06 -22.63 -12.97
N GLY A 396 6.03 -22.15 -13.73
CA GLY A 396 7.14 -22.95 -14.23
C GLY A 396 6.77 -23.89 -15.40
N SER A 397 7.68 -24.77 -15.76
CA SER A 397 7.55 -25.68 -16.89
C SER A 397 6.62 -26.88 -16.66
N GLY A 398 5.75 -26.80 -15.68
CA GLY A 398 4.88 -27.83 -15.12
C GLY A 398 4.59 -29.05 -15.99
N SER A 399 4.89 -30.20 -15.47
CA SER A 399 4.69 -31.50 -16.11
C SER A 399 3.21 -31.82 -16.24
N SER A 400 2.80 -32.42 -17.34
CA SER A 400 1.42 -32.82 -17.66
C SER A 400 0.92 -34.08 -16.95
N ALA A 401 1.51 -34.48 -15.82
CA ALA A 401 1.09 -35.69 -15.11
C ALA A 401 -0.40 -35.64 -14.65
N TYR A 402 -0.87 -34.42 -14.30
CA TYR A 402 -2.26 -34.19 -13.91
C TYR A 402 -2.82 -33.04 -14.76
N PRO A 403 -3.48 -33.31 -15.88
CA PRO A 403 -4.04 -32.26 -16.72
C PRO A 403 -5.05 -31.42 -15.94
N PRO A 404 -4.99 -30.08 -16.09
CA PRO A 404 -5.96 -29.20 -15.44
C PRO A 404 -7.38 -29.53 -15.84
N PRO A 405 -8.34 -29.42 -14.90
CA PRO A 405 -9.71 -29.82 -15.14
C PRO A 405 -10.41 -28.87 -16.14
N PRO A 406 -11.27 -29.37 -17.04
CA PRO A 406 -11.93 -28.59 -18.07
C PRO A 406 -12.90 -27.52 -17.54
N TRP A 407 -13.28 -27.61 -16.28
CA TRP A 407 -14.14 -26.63 -15.62
C TRP A 407 -13.39 -25.41 -15.08
N ALA A 408 -12.05 -25.41 -15.06
CA ALA A 408 -11.22 -24.30 -14.61
C ALA A 408 -10.66 -23.48 -15.77
N ARG A 409 -10.46 -22.20 -15.56
CA ARG A 409 -9.70 -21.36 -16.47
C ARG A 409 -8.21 -21.54 -16.19
N VAL A 410 -7.44 -22.00 -17.15
CA VAL A 410 -5.99 -22.19 -17.00
C VAL A 410 -5.23 -21.03 -17.62
N VAL A 411 -4.23 -20.54 -16.92
CA VAL A 411 -3.25 -19.52 -17.35
C VAL A 411 -1.86 -20.07 -17.07
N ARG A 412 -0.92 -19.87 -17.95
CA ARG A 412 0.49 -20.25 -17.75
C ARG A 412 1.28 -18.99 -17.39
N VAL A 413 2.06 -19.09 -16.34
CA VAL A 413 3.02 -18.08 -15.92
C VAL A 413 4.39 -18.57 -16.41
N GLU A 414 4.76 -18.11 -17.63
CA GLU A 414 6.05 -18.49 -18.23
C GLU A 414 7.19 -17.74 -17.55
N ASP A 415 8.35 -18.39 -17.39
CA ASP A 415 9.56 -17.84 -16.76
C ASP A 415 10.19 -16.67 -17.53
#